data_bf62b6fbabdcbc9cfe76ca855e57c692
#
_entry.id   bf62b6fbabdcbc9cfe76ca855e57c692
#
_cell.length_a   1.000
_cell.length_b   1.000
_cell.length_c   1.000
_cell.angle_alpha   90.00
_cell.angle_beta   90.00
_cell.angle_gamma   90.00
#
_symmetry.space_group_name_H-M   'P 1'
#
loop_
_entity.id
_entity.type
_entity.pdbx_description
1 polymer ?
#
loop_
_entity_poly.entity_id
_entity_poly.type
_entity_poly.pdbx_seq_one_letter_code
_entity_poly.pdbx_strand_id
1 'polypeptide(L)'
;MSRRRTGRRRQNTITKRKINGKISKKLVGLFIIVVLALVGLALRITYINATDGEQYKRQVLSQTQQQYDSRVIPFKRGDILDRNGNILATSEKVYNVILDCKVVNDKKKIKGEEKQLYLEPTVDALVEILGLDETDIRARLEGEETKDSQYQILKKQLSITDKKKFEEYLDVESKENEGLSKEERTKRQRVKGVWFEEDYLRIYPMNSLACDLIGFTYTGNTADWGIEGYYSSVLNGVNGRQFGYFNSDADVEQTIIDPVDGKNVISTIDTNIQQIIRNAIETYQAEMSNGP
;
A
#
# COMPACT_ATOMS: atom_id res chain seq x y z
N MET A 1 73.90 37.44 -54.96
CA MET A 1 73.26 36.61 -55.99
C MET A 1 72.08 35.86 -55.37
N SER A 2 70.90 36.37 -55.70
CA SER A 2 69.63 35.90 -55.15
C SER A 2 68.91 34.95 -56.15
N ARG A 3 68.53 33.78 -55.74
CA ARG A 3 67.62 32.88 -56.48
C ARG A 3 66.30 32.75 -55.77
N ARG A 4 65.23 33.43 -56.25
CA ARG A 4 63.85 33.26 -55.88
C ARG A 4 63.35 31.84 -56.35
N ARG A 5 62.86 31.04 -55.43
CA ARG A 5 62.06 29.84 -55.75
C ARG A 5 60.59 30.21 -55.66
N THR A 6 59.90 30.18 -56.79
CA THR A 6 58.44 30.30 -56.95
C THR A 6 57.80 29.00 -56.56
N GLY A 7 57.03 29.01 -55.50
CA GLY A 7 56.18 27.87 -55.09
C GLY A 7 54.91 27.82 -55.90
N ARG A 8 54.74 26.75 -56.64
CA ARG A 8 53.58 26.47 -57.48
C ARG A 8 52.47 25.91 -56.61
N ARG A 9 51.42 26.70 -56.33
CA ARG A 9 50.21 26.33 -55.62
C ARG A 9 49.39 25.42 -56.49
N ARG A 10 49.29 24.08 -56.14
CA ARG A 10 48.38 23.12 -56.76
C ARG A 10 46.95 23.47 -56.32
N GLN A 11 46.13 23.93 -57.23
CA GLN A 11 44.69 24.01 -57.04
C GLN A 11 44.09 22.61 -57.20
N ASN A 12 43.57 22.04 -56.09
CA ASN A 12 42.71 20.86 -56.15
C ASN A 12 41.39 21.19 -56.76
N THR A 13 41.24 20.96 -58.02
CA THR A 13 39.96 21.02 -58.75
C THR A 13 39.19 19.77 -58.37
N ILE A 14 38.16 19.96 -57.48
CA ILE A 14 37.14 18.92 -57.22
C ILE A 14 36.31 18.77 -58.49
N THR A 15 36.59 17.76 -59.28
CA THR A 15 35.78 17.38 -60.43
C THR A 15 34.44 16.88 -59.94
N LYS A 16 33.40 17.72 -60.02
CA LYS A 16 31.98 17.32 -59.86
C LYS A 16 31.67 16.27 -60.94
N ARG A 17 31.65 14.98 -60.59
CA ARG A 17 31.12 13.96 -61.45
C ARG A 17 29.67 14.26 -61.79
N LYS A 18 29.34 14.58 -63.02
CA LYS A 18 27.96 14.73 -63.55
C LYS A 18 27.32 13.33 -63.42
N ILE A 19 26.37 13.19 -62.50
CA ILE A 19 25.54 12.00 -62.37
C ILE A 19 24.73 11.86 -63.64
N ASN A 20 24.85 10.73 -64.30
CA ASN A 20 24.15 10.43 -65.58
C ASN A 20 22.64 10.55 -65.33
N GLY A 21 21.91 11.35 -66.15
CA GLY A 21 20.49 11.68 -65.98
C GLY A 21 19.54 10.46 -65.87
N LYS A 22 20.00 9.26 -66.32
CA LYS A 22 19.29 7.99 -66.12
C LYS A 22 19.44 7.47 -64.69
N ILE A 23 20.56 7.73 -64.01
CA ILE A 23 20.81 7.30 -62.62
C ILE A 23 20.06 8.24 -61.66
N SER A 24 20.03 9.57 -61.92
CA SER A 24 19.29 10.49 -61.10
C SER A 24 17.78 10.22 -61.10
N LYS A 25 17.21 9.86 -62.27
CA LYS A 25 15.76 9.48 -62.34
C LYS A 25 15.45 8.21 -61.55
N LYS A 26 16.33 7.18 -61.58
CA LYS A 26 16.16 5.98 -60.76
C LYS A 26 16.30 6.27 -59.26
N LEU A 27 17.21 7.16 -58.88
CA LEU A 27 17.41 7.57 -57.47
C LEU A 27 16.21 8.38 -56.95
N VAL A 28 15.65 9.28 -57.75
CA VAL A 28 14.42 10.02 -57.45
C VAL A 28 13.23 9.04 -57.32
N GLY A 29 13.10 8.06 -58.21
CA GLY A 29 12.06 7.05 -58.12
C GLY A 29 12.17 6.21 -56.84
N LEU A 30 13.37 5.78 -56.47
CA LEU A 30 13.63 5.05 -55.20
C LEU A 30 13.28 5.94 -53.99
N PHE A 31 13.68 7.19 -54.00
CA PHE A 31 13.36 8.15 -52.92
C PHE A 31 11.84 8.33 -52.77
N ILE A 32 11.10 8.45 -53.86
CA ILE A 32 9.63 8.57 -53.82
C ILE A 32 9.00 7.30 -53.20
N ILE A 33 9.49 6.10 -53.53
CA ILE A 33 9.00 4.85 -52.94
C ILE A 33 9.24 4.82 -51.46
N VAL A 34 10.43 5.23 -50.98
CA VAL A 34 10.75 5.28 -49.54
C VAL A 34 9.85 6.31 -48.82
N VAL A 35 9.64 7.47 -49.39
CA VAL A 35 8.76 8.48 -48.80
C VAL A 35 7.30 7.98 -48.74
N LEU A 36 6.79 7.32 -49.80
CA LEU A 36 5.46 6.70 -49.77
C LEU A 36 5.33 5.61 -48.71
N ALA A 37 6.36 4.79 -48.53
CA ALA A 37 6.39 3.77 -47.45
C ALA A 37 6.35 4.40 -46.05
N LEU A 38 7.10 5.48 -45.84
CA LEU A 38 7.11 6.22 -44.54
C LEU A 38 5.74 6.90 -44.29
N VAL A 39 5.13 7.50 -45.32
CA VAL A 39 3.78 8.08 -45.19
C VAL A 39 2.75 6.97 -44.89
N GLY A 40 2.84 5.81 -45.55
CA GLY A 40 1.97 4.67 -45.25
C GLY A 40 2.13 4.15 -43.83
N LEU A 41 3.35 4.09 -43.30
CA LEU A 41 3.64 3.74 -41.89
C LEU A 41 3.06 4.78 -40.92
N ALA A 42 3.25 6.06 -41.19
CA ALA A 42 2.70 7.13 -40.37
C ALA A 42 1.17 7.08 -40.29
N LEU A 43 0.51 6.90 -41.46
CA LEU A 43 -0.96 6.74 -41.55
C LEU A 43 -1.42 5.49 -40.79
N ARG A 44 -0.69 4.38 -40.84
CA ARG A 44 -1.02 3.14 -40.11
C ARG A 44 -0.92 3.36 -38.61
N ILE A 45 0.15 4.01 -38.11
CA ILE A 45 0.32 4.35 -36.70
C ILE A 45 -0.80 5.25 -36.20
N THR A 46 -1.15 6.28 -36.99
CA THR A 46 -2.26 7.19 -36.65
C THR A 46 -3.60 6.47 -36.62
N TYR A 47 -3.84 5.55 -37.54
CA TYR A 47 -5.05 4.74 -37.58
C TYR A 47 -5.14 3.82 -36.35
N ILE A 48 -4.06 3.10 -35.98
CA ILE A 48 -4.02 2.24 -34.80
C ILE A 48 -4.25 3.06 -33.52
N ASN A 49 -3.62 4.23 -33.40
CA ASN A 49 -3.82 5.10 -32.23
C ASN A 49 -5.26 5.64 -32.15
N ALA A 50 -5.91 5.89 -33.27
CA ALA A 50 -7.28 6.40 -33.28
C ALA A 50 -8.34 5.32 -33.02
N THR A 51 -8.10 4.07 -33.48
CA THR A 51 -9.08 2.97 -33.34
C THR A 51 -8.88 2.15 -32.07
N ASP A 52 -7.64 1.81 -31.73
CA ASP A 52 -7.33 0.87 -30.65
C ASP A 52 -6.61 1.52 -29.45
N GLY A 53 -6.29 2.81 -29.53
CA GLY A 53 -5.55 3.56 -28.52
C GLY A 53 -6.20 3.49 -27.11
N GLU A 54 -7.54 3.52 -27.04
CA GLU A 54 -8.31 3.35 -25.80
C GLU A 54 -8.22 1.91 -25.27
N GLN A 55 -8.26 0.90 -26.14
CA GLN A 55 -8.13 -0.51 -25.74
C GLN A 55 -6.71 -0.82 -25.23
N TYR A 56 -5.68 -0.32 -25.92
CA TYR A 56 -4.30 -0.47 -25.48
C TYR A 56 -4.05 0.27 -24.14
N LYS A 57 -4.60 1.47 -23.96
CA LYS A 57 -4.56 2.18 -22.67
C LYS A 57 -5.22 1.37 -21.56
N ARG A 58 -6.41 0.80 -21.81
CA ARG A 58 -7.11 -0.05 -20.84
C ARG A 58 -6.34 -1.34 -20.55
N GLN A 59 -5.72 -1.95 -21.54
CA GLN A 59 -4.93 -3.17 -21.39
C GLN A 59 -3.61 -2.91 -20.64
N VAL A 60 -2.92 -1.79 -20.93
CA VAL A 60 -1.75 -1.34 -20.15
C VAL A 60 -2.17 -0.99 -18.74
N LEU A 61 -3.27 -0.25 -18.53
CA LEU A 61 -3.80 0.05 -17.20
C LEU A 61 -4.19 -1.21 -16.44
N SER A 62 -4.82 -2.22 -17.08
CA SER A 62 -5.18 -3.48 -16.41
C SER A 62 -3.95 -4.32 -16.08
N GLN A 63 -2.94 -4.37 -16.93
CA GLN A 63 -1.66 -5.03 -16.65
C GLN A 63 -0.88 -4.29 -15.56
N THR A 64 -0.92 -2.97 -15.55
CA THR A 64 -0.32 -2.14 -14.50
C THR A 64 -1.08 -2.32 -13.18
N GLN A 65 -2.40 -2.39 -13.21
CA GLN A 65 -3.23 -2.66 -12.02
C GLN A 65 -2.99 -4.06 -11.42
N GLN A 66 -2.64 -5.07 -12.22
CA GLN A 66 -2.26 -6.40 -11.74
C GLN A 66 -0.85 -6.46 -11.16
N GLN A 67 0.01 -5.48 -11.47
CA GLN A 67 1.41 -5.45 -11.06
C GLN A 67 1.66 -4.52 -9.86
N TYR A 68 0.66 -3.72 -9.45
CA TYR A 68 0.77 -2.75 -8.35
C TYR A 68 -0.26 -3.02 -7.27
N ASP A 69 0.23 -3.24 -6.07
CA ASP A 69 -0.55 -3.33 -4.84
C ASP A 69 -1.38 -2.06 -4.64
N SER A 70 -2.64 -2.11 -5.07
CA SER A 70 -3.61 -1.12 -4.67
C SER A 70 -4.02 -1.42 -3.22
N ARG A 71 -3.56 -0.58 -2.29
CA ARG A 71 -3.94 -0.67 -0.89
C ARG A 71 -5.17 0.18 -0.62
N VAL A 72 -6.11 -0.40 0.10
CA VAL A 72 -7.25 0.35 0.64
C VAL A 72 -6.78 1.08 1.89
N ILE A 73 -7.06 2.39 1.97
CA ILE A 73 -6.86 3.19 3.18
C ILE A 73 -8.23 3.26 3.85
N PRO A 74 -8.43 2.63 5.02
CA PRO A 74 -9.73 2.61 5.67
C PRO A 74 -10.12 4.00 6.19
N PHE A 75 -11.40 4.32 6.10
CA PHE A 75 -11.97 5.51 6.74
C PHE A 75 -12.17 5.30 8.24
N LYS A 76 -12.13 6.35 9.03
CA LYS A 76 -12.57 6.35 10.43
C LYS A 76 -14.09 6.51 10.46
N ARG A 77 -14.81 5.56 11.12
CA ARG A 77 -16.24 5.69 11.37
C ARG A 77 -16.49 6.81 12.39
N GLY A 78 -17.45 7.68 12.14
CA GLY A 78 -17.78 8.81 12.98
C GLY A 78 -18.13 8.42 14.42
N ASP A 79 -17.88 9.34 15.36
CA ASP A 79 -18.12 9.10 16.77
C ASP A 79 -19.61 9.29 17.09
N ILE A 80 -20.13 8.55 18.08
CA ILE A 80 -21.43 8.77 18.69
C ILE A 80 -21.19 9.43 20.03
N LEU A 81 -21.78 10.59 20.21
CA LEU A 81 -21.62 11.45 21.41
C LEU A 81 -22.94 11.56 22.17
N ASP A 82 -22.85 11.75 23.48
CA ASP A 82 -23.98 12.16 24.29
C ASP A 82 -24.27 13.66 24.11
N ARG A 83 -25.30 14.18 24.76
CA ARG A 83 -25.67 15.61 24.70
C ARG A 83 -24.59 16.57 25.24
N ASN A 84 -23.68 16.06 26.05
CA ASN A 84 -22.61 16.82 26.70
C ASN A 84 -21.27 16.70 25.98
N GLY A 85 -21.22 15.91 24.87
CA GLY A 85 -20.00 15.64 24.11
C GLY A 85 -19.17 14.47 24.63
N ASN A 86 -19.68 13.68 25.58
CA ASN A 86 -19.01 12.46 26.02
C ASN A 86 -19.11 11.37 24.94
N ILE A 87 -18.03 10.64 24.77
CA ILE A 87 -17.94 9.61 23.73
C ILE A 87 -18.69 8.34 24.17
N LEU A 88 -19.73 7.97 23.40
CA LEU A 88 -20.49 6.72 23.58
C LEU A 88 -19.94 5.59 22.69
N ALA A 89 -19.53 5.93 21.48
CA ALA A 89 -18.85 5.03 20.57
C ALA A 89 -17.81 5.79 19.73
N THR A 90 -16.63 5.21 19.56
CA THR A 90 -15.56 5.78 18.74
C THR A 90 -14.82 4.68 17.98
N SER A 91 -13.96 5.06 17.05
CA SER A 91 -13.11 4.14 16.29
C SER A 91 -11.65 4.41 16.61
N GLU A 92 -10.97 3.43 17.19
CA GLU A 92 -9.53 3.47 17.42
C GLU A 92 -8.75 2.91 16.24
N LYS A 93 -7.64 3.57 15.90
CA LYS A 93 -6.73 3.10 14.87
C LYS A 93 -5.95 1.88 15.39
N VAL A 94 -6.05 0.79 14.66
CA VAL A 94 -5.34 -0.47 14.91
C VAL A 94 -4.60 -0.90 13.66
N TYR A 95 -3.79 -1.94 13.76
CA TYR A 95 -2.98 -2.41 12.65
C TYR A 95 -3.12 -3.92 12.47
N ASN A 96 -3.22 -4.37 11.23
CA ASN A 96 -3.11 -5.77 10.89
C ASN A 96 -1.66 -6.07 10.50
N VAL A 97 -1.08 -7.13 11.06
CA VAL A 97 0.28 -7.60 10.75
C VAL A 97 0.21 -8.50 9.54
N ILE A 98 0.87 -8.10 8.48
CA ILE A 98 0.88 -8.84 7.21
C ILE A 98 2.28 -9.44 6.98
N LEU A 99 2.31 -10.68 6.51
CA LEU A 99 3.51 -11.42 6.16
C LEU A 99 3.54 -11.73 4.66
N ASP A 100 4.64 -11.41 4.01
CA ASP A 100 5.00 -11.90 2.68
C ASP A 100 5.86 -13.15 2.81
N CYS A 101 5.23 -14.31 2.74
CA CYS A 101 5.92 -15.59 2.86
C CYS A 101 6.94 -15.80 1.74
N LYS A 102 6.67 -15.28 0.53
CA LYS A 102 7.57 -15.39 -0.61
C LYS A 102 8.89 -14.66 -0.38
N VAL A 103 8.83 -13.43 0.15
CA VAL A 103 10.04 -12.63 0.47
C VAL A 103 10.83 -13.27 1.62
N VAL A 104 10.14 -13.77 2.65
CA VAL A 104 10.79 -14.42 3.79
C VAL A 104 11.50 -15.71 3.39
N ASN A 105 10.87 -16.48 2.48
CA ASN A 105 11.41 -17.74 1.97
C ASN A 105 12.47 -17.57 0.87
N ASP A 106 12.75 -16.34 0.43
CA ASP A 106 13.72 -16.09 -0.64
C ASP A 106 15.11 -16.62 -0.30
N LYS A 107 15.69 -17.38 -1.23
CA LYS A 107 17.00 -18.02 -1.08
C LYS A 107 18.06 -17.20 -1.79
N LYS A 108 19.08 -16.77 -1.08
CA LYS A 108 20.23 -16.07 -1.66
C LYS A 108 21.45 -16.99 -1.78
N LYS A 109 22.11 -16.94 -2.93
CA LYS A 109 23.38 -17.64 -3.14
C LYS A 109 24.52 -16.89 -2.46
N ILE A 110 25.09 -17.49 -1.40
CA ILE A 110 26.28 -16.99 -0.69
C ILE A 110 27.36 -18.04 -0.78
N LYS A 111 28.51 -17.69 -1.37
CA LYS A 111 29.65 -18.58 -1.57
C LYS A 111 29.31 -19.90 -2.29
N GLY A 112 28.28 -19.85 -3.19
CA GLY A 112 27.82 -21.03 -3.95
C GLY A 112 26.75 -21.89 -3.28
N GLU A 113 26.39 -21.61 -2.02
CA GLU A 113 25.30 -22.27 -1.29
C GLU A 113 24.05 -21.41 -1.24
N GLU A 114 22.88 -22.02 -1.41
CA GLU A 114 21.59 -21.34 -1.21
C GLU A 114 21.23 -21.28 0.28
N LYS A 115 21.07 -20.08 0.81
CA LYS A 115 20.72 -19.86 2.24
C LYS A 115 19.47 -18.98 2.35
N GLN A 116 18.56 -19.40 3.22
CA GLN A 116 17.42 -18.58 3.67
C GLN A 116 17.90 -17.60 4.72
N LEU A 117 18.10 -16.34 4.34
CA LEU A 117 18.69 -15.33 5.23
C LEU A 117 17.66 -14.61 6.07
N TYR A 118 16.42 -14.60 5.63
CA TYR A 118 15.36 -13.77 6.20
C TYR A 118 14.43 -14.54 7.12
N LEU A 119 14.36 -15.88 7.01
CA LEU A 119 13.39 -16.72 7.69
C LEU A 119 13.54 -16.63 9.22
N GLU A 120 14.67 -17.08 9.76
CA GLU A 120 14.88 -17.10 11.22
C GLU A 120 14.84 -15.69 11.84
N PRO A 121 15.53 -14.65 11.28
CA PRO A 121 15.44 -13.31 11.84
C PRO A 121 14.02 -12.75 11.88
N THR A 122 13.19 -13.05 10.86
CA THR A 122 11.81 -12.56 10.79
C THR A 122 10.91 -13.28 11.78
N VAL A 123 11.04 -14.61 11.89
CA VAL A 123 10.28 -15.41 12.88
C VAL A 123 10.62 -14.95 14.30
N ASP A 124 11.91 -14.85 14.62
CA ASP A 124 12.38 -14.40 15.94
C ASP A 124 11.81 -13.02 16.30
N ALA A 125 11.87 -12.05 15.38
CA ALA A 125 11.37 -10.71 15.62
C ALA A 125 9.85 -10.69 15.86
N LEU A 126 9.08 -11.48 15.12
CA LEU A 126 7.62 -11.58 15.26
C LEU A 126 7.24 -12.23 16.61
N VAL A 127 7.97 -13.24 17.04
CA VAL A 127 7.74 -13.93 18.33
C VAL A 127 8.17 -13.03 19.49
N GLU A 128 9.40 -12.48 19.45
CA GLU A 128 9.99 -11.73 20.55
C GLU A 128 9.27 -10.39 20.80
N ILE A 129 8.97 -9.64 19.74
CA ILE A 129 8.45 -8.28 19.86
C ILE A 129 6.92 -8.23 19.86
N LEU A 130 6.26 -9.02 19.01
CA LEU A 130 4.81 -9.00 18.87
C LEU A 130 4.09 -10.12 19.64
N GLY A 131 4.86 -11.05 20.25
CA GLY A 131 4.32 -12.16 21.00
C GLY A 131 3.43 -13.09 20.17
N LEU A 132 3.79 -13.31 18.90
CA LEU A 132 3.05 -14.21 18.02
C LEU A 132 3.48 -15.66 18.23
N ASP A 133 2.59 -16.59 17.93
CA ASP A 133 2.88 -18.02 18.00
C ASP A 133 3.82 -18.44 16.86
N GLU A 134 5.00 -18.93 17.22
CA GLU A 134 5.98 -19.44 16.25
C GLU A 134 5.42 -20.55 15.38
N THR A 135 4.60 -21.43 15.96
CA THR A 135 4.01 -22.56 15.24
C THR A 135 3.08 -22.08 14.11
N ASP A 136 2.26 -21.06 14.37
CA ASP A 136 1.36 -20.47 13.36
C ASP A 136 2.16 -19.77 12.24
N ILE A 137 3.21 -19.02 12.61
CA ILE A 137 4.08 -18.35 11.64
C ILE A 137 4.77 -19.36 10.74
N ARG A 138 5.40 -20.41 11.31
CA ARG A 138 6.08 -21.45 10.55
C ARG A 138 5.13 -22.25 9.67
N ALA A 139 3.92 -22.57 10.16
CA ALA A 139 2.91 -23.25 9.36
C ALA A 139 2.52 -22.48 8.10
N ARG A 140 2.50 -21.13 8.17
CA ARG A 140 2.24 -20.28 6.99
C ARG A 140 3.44 -20.19 6.05
N LEU A 141 4.66 -20.16 6.59
CA LEU A 141 5.88 -20.10 5.80
C LEU A 141 6.19 -21.41 5.07
N GLU A 142 5.80 -22.55 5.64
CA GLU A 142 6.07 -23.89 5.12
C GLU A 142 4.91 -24.51 4.36
N GLY A 143 3.67 -24.01 4.55
CA GLY A 143 2.46 -24.54 3.93
C GLY A 143 2.50 -24.45 2.41
N GLU A 144 2.13 -25.52 1.70
CA GLU A 144 2.20 -25.57 0.23
C GLU A 144 1.36 -24.49 -0.46
N GLU A 145 0.24 -24.09 0.13
CA GLU A 145 -0.64 -23.05 -0.40
C GLU A 145 -0.22 -21.62 0.01
N THR A 146 0.55 -21.49 1.09
CA THR A 146 0.88 -20.19 1.70
C THR A 146 2.33 -19.76 1.54
N LYS A 147 3.25 -20.69 1.32
CA LYS A 147 4.72 -20.42 1.23
C LYS A 147 5.11 -19.39 0.17
N ASP A 148 4.35 -19.31 -0.93
CA ASP A 148 4.57 -18.37 -2.04
C ASP A 148 3.60 -17.18 -2.00
N SER A 149 2.74 -17.11 -0.97
CA SER A 149 1.79 -16.01 -0.79
C SER A 149 2.52 -14.73 -0.39
N GLN A 150 2.17 -13.64 -1.05
CA GLN A 150 2.68 -12.30 -0.70
C GLN A 150 1.81 -11.60 0.36
N TYR A 151 0.69 -12.21 0.75
CA TYR A 151 -0.25 -11.60 1.67
C TYR A 151 -0.85 -12.64 2.62
N GLN A 152 -0.36 -12.67 3.87
CA GLN A 152 -0.88 -13.49 4.95
C GLN A 152 -1.09 -12.63 6.20
N ILE A 153 -2.31 -12.58 6.70
CA ILE A 153 -2.62 -11.83 7.93
C ILE A 153 -2.20 -12.70 9.12
N LEU A 154 -1.16 -12.31 9.84
CA LEU A 154 -0.71 -13.01 11.06
C LEU A 154 -1.55 -12.63 12.29
N LYS A 155 -1.79 -11.32 12.46
CA LYS A 155 -2.56 -10.80 13.60
C LYS A 155 -3.37 -9.60 13.17
N LYS A 156 -4.61 -9.55 13.64
CA LYS A 156 -5.48 -8.38 13.46
C LYS A 156 -5.48 -7.53 14.72
N GLN A 157 -5.83 -6.26 14.55
CA GLN A 157 -6.09 -5.33 15.66
C GLN A 157 -4.90 -5.14 16.61
N LEU A 158 -3.67 -5.11 16.05
CA LEU A 158 -2.48 -4.77 16.84
C LEU A 158 -2.54 -3.30 17.25
N SER A 159 -2.13 -3.02 18.50
CA SER A 159 -2.08 -1.64 19.00
C SER A 159 -0.99 -0.80 18.31
N ILE A 160 -1.16 0.51 18.27
CA ILE A 160 -0.13 1.44 17.78
C ILE A 160 1.17 1.33 18.61
N THR A 161 1.05 0.99 19.90
CA THR A 161 2.20 0.83 20.78
C THR A 161 3.06 -0.36 20.39
N ASP A 162 2.44 -1.50 20.07
CA ASP A 162 3.18 -2.70 19.67
C ASP A 162 3.76 -2.56 18.26
N LYS A 163 3.04 -1.88 17.35
CA LYS A 163 3.59 -1.51 16.05
C LYS A 163 4.86 -0.66 16.21
N LYS A 164 4.82 0.38 17.05
CA LYS A 164 5.99 1.24 17.31
C LYS A 164 7.17 0.46 17.90
N LYS A 165 6.93 -0.43 18.85
CA LYS A 165 7.99 -1.29 19.40
C LYS A 165 8.68 -2.12 18.31
N PHE A 166 7.89 -2.65 17.36
CA PHE A 166 8.45 -3.41 16.25
C PHE A 166 9.23 -2.52 15.27
N GLU A 167 8.74 -1.33 14.95
CA GLU A 167 9.44 -0.35 14.11
C GLU A 167 10.73 0.13 14.76
N GLU A 168 10.73 0.41 16.07
CA GLU A 168 11.92 0.75 16.87
C GLU A 168 12.94 -0.40 16.90
N TYR A 169 12.48 -1.63 17.00
CA TYR A 169 13.37 -2.80 16.92
C TYR A 169 14.06 -2.90 15.56
N LEU A 170 13.37 -2.58 14.47
CA LEU A 170 13.94 -2.60 13.11
C LEU A 170 14.87 -1.42 12.82
N ASP A 171 14.69 -0.29 13.50
CA ASP A 171 15.51 0.92 13.32
C ASP A 171 16.86 0.78 14.02
N VAL A 172 17.80 0.13 13.34
CA VAL A 172 19.17 -0.10 13.84
C VAL A 172 20.02 1.17 13.98
N GLU A 173 19.55 2.29 13.42
CA GLU A 173 20.24 3.59 13.44
C GLU A 173 19.72 4.48 14.57
N SER A 174 18.64 4.11 15.24
CA SER A 174 18.09 4.88 16.36
C SER A 174 19.06 4.95 17.53
N LYS A 175 18.97 6.04 18.31
CA LYS A 175 19.82 6.25 19.51
C LYS A 175 19.64 5.13 20.55
N GLU A 176 18.46 4.52 20.63
CA GLU A 176 18.14 3.44 21.55
C GLU A 176 18.90 2.15 21.20
N ASN A 177 19.32 2.01 19.94
CA ASN A 177 19.99 0.86 19.37
C ASN A 177 21.52 1.09 19.15
N GLU A 178 22.10 2.18 19.65
CA GLU A 178 23.55 2.49 19.47
C GLU A 178 24.47 1.41 20.07
N GLY A 179 24.03 0.70 21.13
CA GLY A 179 24.82 -0.32 21.84
C GLY A 179 24.78 -1.73 21.22
N LEU A 180 24.06 -1.92 20.12
CA LEU A 180 23.88 -3.24 19.51
C LEU A 180 25.18 -3.80 18.92
N SER A 181 25.41 -5.11 19.12
CA SER A 181 26.51 -5.82 18.47
C SER A 181 26.34 -5.84 16.95
N LYS A 182 27.45 -6.03 16.21
CA LYS A 182 27.40 -6.13 14.75
C LYS A 182 26.53 -7.28 14.27
N GLU A 183 26.50 -8.36 15.01
CA GLU A 183 25.69 -9.56 14.71
C GLU A 183 24.21 -9.26 14.88
N GLU A 184 23.83 -8.61 15.97
CA GLU A 184 22.45 -8.22 16.26
C GLU A 184 21.92 -7.21 15.23
N ARG A 185 22.73 -6.18 14.87
CA ARG A 185 22.39 -5.26 13.79
C ARG A 185 22.13 -5.99 12.48
N THR A 186 22.97 -6.96 12.13
CA THR A 186 22.82 -7.75 10.91
C THR A 186 21.55 -8.60 10.95
N LYS A 187 21.21 -9.19 12.12
CA LYS A 187 20.00 -9.96 12.35
C LYS A 187 18.75 -9.09 12.12
N ARG A 188 18.68 -7.91 12.73
CA ARG A 188 17.55 -6.99 12.60
C ARG A 188 17.38 -6.46 11.17
N GLN A 189 18.47 -6.14 10.46
CA GLN A 189 18.43 -5.73 9.04
C GLN A 189 17.95 -6.83 8.10
N ARG A 190 18.00 -8.10 8.53
CA ARG A 190 17.49 -9.25 7.77
C ARG A 190 16.01 -9.54 8.00
N VAL A 191 15.36 -8.86 8.91
CA VAL A 191 13.90 -8.94 9.05
C VAL A 191 13.26 -8.34 7.80
N LYS A 192 12.52 -9.14 7.04
CA LYS A 192 11.92 -8.75 5.77
C LYS A 192 10.51 -9.37 5.62
N GLY A 193 9.73 -8.82 4.71
CA GLY A 193 8.41 -9.37 4.37
C GLY A 193 7.34 -9.14 5.44
N VAL A 194 7.54 -8.19 6.37
CA VAL A 194 6.54 -7.82 7.37
C VAL A 194 6.16 -6.36 7.19
N TRP A 195 4.87 -6.07 7.13
CA TRP A 195 4.36 -4.71 7.15
C TRP A 195 3.03 -4.63 7.90
N PHE A 196 2.57 -3.41 8.13
CA PHE A 196 1.35 -3.13 8.88
C PHE A 196 0.34 -2.43 7.97
N GLU A 197 -0.90 -2.92 8.01
CA GLU A 197 -2.03 -2.28 7.36
C GLU A 197 -2.92 -1.61 8.40
N GLU A 198 -3.27 -0.36 8.15
CA GLU A 198 -4.17 0.39 9.03
C GLU A 198 -5.58 -0.19 8.97
N ASP A 199 -6.23 -0.22 10.11
CA ASP A 199 -7.64 -0.59 10.26
C ASP A 199 -8.23 0.18 11.45
N TYR A 200 -9.53 0.12 11.63
CA TYR A 200 -10.21 0.75 12.75
C TYR A 200 -11.04 -0.26 13.53
N LEU A 201 -10.86 -0.26 14.85
CA LEU A 201 -11.66 -1.02 15.79
C LEU A 201 -12.71 -0.12 16.42
N ARG A 202 -13.99 -0.51 16.30
CA ARG A 202 -15.08 0.18 16.98
C ARG A 202 -15.07 -0.16 18.45
N ILE A 203 -15.03 0.85 19.32
CA ILE A 203 -15.04 0.69 20.77
C ILE A 203 -16.17 1.50 21.41
N TYR A 204 -16.65 1.00 22.55
CA TYR A 204 -17.71 1.57 23.34
C TYR A 204 -17.19 1.84 24.76
N PRO A 205 -16.61 3.03 25.03
CA PRO A 205 -15.91 3.33 26.28
C PRO A 205 -16.77 3.20 27.53
N MET A 206 -18.08 3.40 27.38
CA MET A 206 -19.05 3.29 28.48
C MET A 206 -19.59 1.85 28.69
N ASN A 207 -18.97 0.86 28.03
CA ASN A 207 -19.37 -0.55 28.09
C ASN A 207 -20.88 -0.74 27.75
N SER A 208 -21.66 -1.31 28.69
CA SER A 208 -23.07 -1.61 28.47
C SER A 208 -24.01 -0.41 28.69
N LEU A 209 -23.49 0.82 28.95
CA LEU A 209 -24.34 1.99 29.15
C LEU A 209 -25.08 2.34 27.85
N ALA A 210 -26.42 2.34 27.90
CA ALA A 210 -27.29 2.60 26.74
C ALA A 210 -27.03 1.67 25.52
N CYS A 211 -26.48 0.47 25.71
CA CYS A 211 -26.09 -0.44 24.64
C CYS A 211 -27.24 -0.77 23.70
N ASP A 212 -28.46 -0.97 24.20
CA ASP A 212 -29.66 -1.27 23.39
C ASP A 212 -30.05 -0.12 22.46
N LEU A 213 -29.77 1.11 22.86
CA LEU A 213 -30.07 2.30 22.07
C LEU A 213 -28.94 2.62 21.08
N ILE A 214 -27.68 2.47 21.52
CA ILE A 214 -26.51 2.72 20.68
C ILE A 214 -26.38 1.66 19.59
N GLY A 215 -26.58 0.38 19.93
CA GLY A 215 -26.31 -0.75 19.05
C GLY A 215 -24.81 -1.09 19.00
N PHE A 216 -24.44 -1.90 18.03
CA PHE A 216 -23.03 -2.28 17.79
C PHE A 216 -22.77 -2.54 16.31
N THR A 217 -21.49 -2.57 15.96
CA THR A 217 -21.03 -2.86 14.59
C THR A 217 -20.50 -4.27 14.48
N TYR A 218 -20.70 -4.85 13.31
CA TYR A 218 -20.07 -6.09 12.86
C TYR A 218 -18.81 -5.81 12.06
N THR A 219 -18.16 -6.86 11.57
CA THR A 219 -17.02 -6.76 10.66
C THR A 219 -17.37 -5.88 9.45
N GLY A 220 -16.45 -4.99 9.07
CA GLY A 220 -16.61 -4.09 7.94
C GLY A 220 -17.52 -2.88 8.20
N ASN A 221 -17.65 -2.47 9.45
CA ASN A 221 -18.44 -1.30 9.87
C ASN A 221 -19.92 -1.37 9.50
N THR A 222 -20.47 -2.60 9.40
CA THR A 222 -21.90 -2.82 9.22
C THR A 222 -22.62 -2.82 10.56
N ALA A 223 -23.83 -2.29 10.60
CA ALA A 223 -24.66 -2.26 11.79
C ALA A 223 -26.13 -2.30 11.39
N ASP A 224 -26.95 -3.07 12.12
CA ASP A 224 -28.34 -3.33 11.73
C ASP A 224 -29.35 -2.62 12.63
N TRP A 225 -28.97 -2.22 13.85
CA TRP A 225 -29.89 -1.66 14.82
C TRP A 225 -29.27 -0.55 15.69
N GLY A 226 -30.13 0.13 16.47
CA GLY A 226 -29.74 1.26 17.30
C GLY A 226 -29.29 2.47 16.49
N ILE A 227 -28.60 3.38 17.15
CA ILE A 227 -28.00 4.57 16.52
C ILE A 227 -26.99 4.14 15.46
N GLU A 228 -26.20 3.11 15.75
CA GLU A 228 -25.21 2.55 14.81
C GLU A 228 -25.83 2.10 13.48
N GLY A 229 -26.98 1.40 13.55
CA GLY A 229 -27.69 0.94 12.35
C GLY A 229 -28.41 2.09 11.63
N TYR A 230 -29.21 2.87 12.36
CA TYR A 230 -30.04 3.92 11.77
C TYR A 230 -29.21 5.01 11.09
N TYR A 231 -28.11 5.44 11.72
CA TYR A 231 -27.20 6.45 11.17
C TYR A 231 -25.98 5.87 10.46
N SER A 232 -26.03 4.60 10.05
CA SER A 232 -24.86 3.93 9.43
C SER A 232 -24.34 4.68 8.20
N SER A 233 -25.23 5.24 7.37
CA SER A 233 -24.86 6.01 6.18
C SER A 233 -24.17 7.36 6.52
N VAL A 234 -24.40 7.90 7.71
CA VAL A 234 -23.78 9.15 8.19
C VAL A 234 -22.46 8.86 8.90
N LEU A 235 -22.46 7.79 9.72
CA LEU A 235 -21.32 7.36 10.50
C LEU A 235 -20.23 6.73 9.60
N ASN A 236 -20.59 6.05 8.52
CA ASN A 236 -19.62 5.53 7.57
C ASN A 236 -19.05 6.64 6.69
N GLY A 237 -17.77 6.49 6.39
CA GLY A 237 -17.05 7.30 5.42
C GLY A 237 -16.85 6.56 4.09
N VAL A 238 -15.87 7.02 3.34
CA VAL A 238 -15.44 6.43 2.08
C VAL A 238 -13.97 6.07 2.19
N ASN A 239 -13.63 4.82 1.89
CA ASN A 239 -12.24 4.38 1.89
C ASN A 239 -11.42 5.15 0.87
N GLY A 240 -10.22 5.53 1.27
CA GLY A 240 -9.17 5.98 0.38
C GLY A 240 -8.48 4.81 -0.33
N ARG A 241 -7.58 5.14 -1.24
CA ARG A 241 -6.75 4.17 -1.95
C ARG A 241 -5.37 4.71 -2.20
N GLN A 242 -4.39 3.85 -2.09
CA GLN A 242 -3.02 4.10 -2.48
C GLN A 242 -2.69 3.24 -3.70
N PHE A 243 -2.21 3.89 -4.76
CA PHE A 243 -1.77 3.20 -5.98
C PHE A 243 -0.30 3.49 -6.19
N GLY A 244 0.47 2.47 -6.56
CA GLY A 244 1.79 2.66 -7.15
C GLY A 244 1.68 2.54 -8.67
N TYR A 245 2.38 3.37 -9.42
CA TYR A 245 2.56 3.20 -10.86
C TYR A 245 3.97 3.62 -11.27
N PHE A 246 4.48 3.03 -12.35
CA PHE A 246 5.74 3.49 -12.93
C PHE A 246 5.46 4.67 -13.85
N ASN A 247 6.19 5.75 -13.67
CA ASN A 247 6.19 6.85 -14.62
C ASN A 247 7.00 6.48 -15.89
N SER A 248 7.07 7.42 -16.84
CA SER A 248 7.81 7.24 -18.10
C SER A 248 9.31 6.95 -17.92
N ASP A 249 9.87 7.29 -16.77
CA ASP A 249 11.28 7.16 -16.43
C ASP A 249 11.56 5.89 -15.60
N ALA A 250 10.56 5.00 -15.46
CA ALA A 250 10.57 3.78 -14.69
C ALA A 250 10.74 3.99 -13.16
N ASP A 251 10.46 5.19 -12.66
CA ASP A 251 10.37 5.47 -11.23
C ASP A 251 8.97 5.12 -10.70
N VAL A 252 8.90 4.61 -9.46
CA VAL A 252 7.64 4.31 -8.79
C VAL A 252 7.02 5.60 -8.27
N GLU A 253 5.95 6.04 -8.91
CA GLU A 253 5.15 7.16 -8.45
C GLU A 253 3.94 6.65 -7.69
N GLN A 254 3.68 7.19 -6.50
CA GLN A 254 2.55 6.82 -5.67
C GLN A 254 1.46 7.89 -5.76
N THR A 255 0.25 7.45 -6.09
CA THR A 255 -0.93 8.30 -5.97
C THR A 255 -1.74 7.86 -4.77
N ILE A 256 -2.03 8.79 -3.88
CA ILE A 256 -2.85 8.57 -2.69
C ILE A 256 -4.17 9.33 -2.88
N ILE A 257 -5.26 8.59 -2.75
CA ILE A 257 -6.61 9.15 -2.60
C ILE A 257 -6.93 9.02 -1.12
N ASP A 258 -7.00 10.14 -0.42
CA ASP A 258 -7.28 10.15 1.01
C ASP A 258 -8.68 9.60 1.31
N PRO A 259 -8.86 8.88 2.44
CA PRO A 259 -10.18 8.48 2.89
C PRO A 259 -11.00 9.70 3.35
N VAL A 260 -12.29 9.59 3.20
CA VAL A 260 -13.23 10.56 3.78
C VAL A 260 -13.86 9.94 5.01
N ASP A 261 -13.56 10.48 6.17
CA ASP A 261 -14.08 9.98 7.44
C ASP A 261 -15.60 10.19 7.57
N GLY A 262 -16.24 9.32 8.36
CA GLY A 262 -17.65 9.45 8.69
C GLY A 262 -17.92 10.67 9.58
N LYS A 263 -19.17 11.11 9.59
CA LYS A 263 -19.60 12.26 10.43
C LYS A 263 -20.03 11.78 11.80
N ASN A 264 -19.79 12.62 12.82
CA ASN A 264 -20.21 12.34 14.18
C ASN A 264 -21.72 12.54 14.34
N VAL A 265 -22.31 11.74 15.23
CA VAL A 265 -23.71 11.84 15.63
C VAL A 265 -23.78 12.23 17.09
N ILE A 266 -24.46 13.36 17.40
CA ILE A 266 -24.71 13.81 18.76
C ILE A 266 -26.11 13.36 19.13
N SER A 267 -26.21 12.53 20.16
CA SER A 267 -27.50 12.06 20.70
C SER A 267 -28.03 12.98 21.78
N THR A 268 -29.27 12.77 22.17
CA THR A 268 -29.89 13.44 23.33
C THR A 268 -29.69 12.65 24.63
N ILE A 269 -28.95 11.54 24.59
CA ILE A 269 -28.61 10.75 25.79
C ILE A 269 -27.80 11.63 26.74
N ASP A 270 -28.04 11.48 28.04
CA ASP A 270 -27.21 12.06 29.09
C ASP A 270 -26.60 10.91 29.90
N THR A 271 -25.29 10.73 29.74
CA THR A 271 -24.54 9.63 30.38
C THR A 271 -24.61 9.69 31.90
N ASN A 272 -24.69 10.90 32.51
CA ASN A 272 -24.79 11.04 33.95
C ASN A 272 -26.15 10.54 34.47
N ILE A 273 -27.24 10.91 33.79
CA ILE A 273 -28.59 10.43 34.13
C ILE A 273 -28.66 8.92 33.96
N GLN A 274 -28.14 8.39 32.85
CA GLN A 274 -28.09 6.94 32.60
C GLN A 274 -27.33 6.21 33.70
N GLN A 275 -26.20 6.72 34.16
CA GLN A 275 -25.39 6.11 35.22
C GLN A 275 -26.13 6.14 36.56
N ILE A 276 -26.83 7.21 36.92
CA ILE A 276 -27.64 7.32 38.14
C ILE A 276 -28.75 6.26 38.12
N ILE A 277 -29.48 6.14 37.00
CA ILE A 277 -30.56 5.16 36.85
C ILE A 277 -30.01 3.76 36.96
N ARG A 278 -28.90 3.47 36.31
CA ARG A 278 -28.25 2.18 36.36
C ARG A 278 -27.86 1.77 37.79
N ASN A 279 -27.17 2.69 38.50
CA ASN A 279 -26.77 2.44 39.87
C ASN A 279 -27.98 2.16 40.77
N ALA A 280 -29.08 2.90 40.60
CA ALA A 280 -30.32 2.69 41.36
C ALA A 280 -30.93 1.31 41.06
N ILE A 281 -30.94 0.85 39.79
CA ILE A 281 -31.43 -0.46 39.40
C ILE A 281 -30.55 -1.57 39.99
N GLU A 282 -29.22 -1.45 39.89
CA GLU A 282 -28.27 -2.42 40.40
C GLU A 282 -28.40 -2.56 41.94
N THR A 283 -28.55 -1.42 42.64
CA THR A 283 -28.77 -1.41 44.10
C THR A 283 -30.06 -2.17 44.44
N TYR A 284 -31.16 -1.82 43.77
CA TYR A 284 -32.45 -2.47 43.99
C TYR A 284 -32.40 -3.98 43.70
N GLN A 285 -31.76 -4.40 42.59
CA GLN A 285 -31.59 -5.80 42.27
C GLN A 285 -30.77 -6.54 43.34
N ALA A 286 -29.71 -5.95 43.85
CA ALA A 286 -28.90 -6.52 44.92
C ALA A 286 -29.70 -6.70 46.22
N GLU A 287 -30.54 -5.71 46.59
CA GLU A 287 -31.43 -5.81 47.73
C GLU A 287 -32.44 -6.96 47.57
N MET A 288 -33.07 -7.05 46.38
CA MET A 288 -34.07 -8.09 46.11
C MET A 288 -33.45 -9.51 46.03
N SER A 289 -32.21 -9.65 45.51
CA SER A 289 -31.52 -10.95 45.44
C SER A 289 -31.03 -11.44 46.81
N ASN A 290 -30.85 -10.52 47.80
CA ASN A 290 -30.45 -10.86 49.14
C ASN A 290 -31.66 -10.91 50.11
N GLY A 291 -32.91 -10.89 49.62
CA GLY A 291 -34.12 -11.03 50.40
C GLY A 291 -34.21 -12.39 51.04
N PRO A 292 -34.98 -12.51 52.15
CA PRO A 292 -35.02 -13.67 53.01
C PRO A 292 -35.51 -14.92 52.35
#